data_82fe653f54eafad0e70d616eed783414
#
_entry.id   82fe653f54eafad0e70d616eed783414
#
_cell.length_a   1.000
_cell.length_b   1.000
_cell.length_c   1.000
_cell.angle_alpha   90.00
_cell.angle_beta   90.00
_cell.angle_gamma   90.00
#
_symmetry.space_group_name_H-M   'P 1'
#
loop_
_entity.id
_entity.type
_entity.pdbx_description
1 polymer ?
#
loop_
_entity_poly.entity_id
_entity_poly.type
_entity_poly.pdbx_seq_one_letter_code
_entity_poly.pdbx_strand_id
1 'polypeptide(L)'
;TESEHDRGLAKGWDRVSPFFIPTGICNMAAGRVAIDSGFQGMCTCPVTACAGGTNAVGDAFHYIRDGYADVMLCGGAEAALTPLAVGGFTSMKALSQSTDPNRASIPFDAERNGFVMGEGAGVLLLEELEHALARGAEIVAEVVGYGATCDAYHMTAPRPDGSGGAEAMAMALSDAGVRPEEVDYIN
;
A
#
# COMPACT_ATOMS: atom_id res chain seq x y z
N THR A 1 14.08 6.95 12.14
CA THR A 1 13.87 8.29 12.74
C THR A 1 14.26 8.33 14.20
N GLU A 2 13.77 7.39 15.05
CA GLU A 2 14.02 7.36 16.49
C GLU A 2 15.51 7.37 16.83
N SER A 3 16.30 6.46 16.26
CA SER A 3 17.74 6.36 16.50
C SER A 3 18.53 7.62 16.14
N GLU A 4 18.13 8.33 15.08
CA GLU A 4 18.77 9.58 14.67
C GLU A 4 18.37 10.76 15.56
N HIS A 5 17.13 10.75 16.09
CA HIS A 5 16.68 11.70 17.09
C HIS A 5 17.49 11.53 18.39
N ASP A 6 17.63 10.29 18.88
CA ASP A 6 18.43 9.99 20.07
C ASP A 6 19.90 10.36 19.89
N ARG A 7 20.45 10.13 18.69
CA ARG A 7 21.80 10.58 18.32
C ARG A 7 21.94 12.10 18.40
N GLY A 8 20.96 12.84 17.86
CA GLY A 8 20.93 14.30 17.91
C GLY A 8 20.92 14.84 19.33
N LEU A 9 20.08 14.25 20.20
CA LEU A 9 20.02 14.61 21.62
C LEU A 9 21.34 14.31 22.37
N ALA A 10 21.94 13.17 22.11
CA ALA A 10 23.13 12.70 22.84
C ALA A 10 24.43 13.35 22.35
N LYS A 11 24.55 13.69 21.05
CA LYS A 11 25.83 14.06 20.42
C LYS A 11 25.82 15.41 19.70
N GLY A 12 24.66 16.06 19.58
CA GLY A 12 24.44 17.27 18.80
C GLY A 12 23.78 17.01 17.45
N TRP A 13 22.98 17.96 16.98
CA TRP A 13 22.19 17.82 15.75
C TRP A 13 23.04 17.79 14.48
N ASP A 14 24.26 18.30 14.53
CA ASP A 14 25.29 18.20 13.48
C ASP A 14 25.83 16.76 13.30
N ARG A 15 25.50 15.87 14.24
CA ARG A 15 25.90 14.46 14.21
C ARG A 15 24.82 13.52 13.67
N VAL A 16 23.64 14.04 13.32
CA VAL A 16 22.61 13.26 12.63
C VAL A 16 23.15 12.80 11.27
N SER A 17 22.75 11.59 10.86
CA SER A 17 23.21 11.02 9.59
C SER A 17 22.85 11.93 8.39
N PRO A 18 23.77 12.15 7.44
CA PRO A 18 23.46 12.87 6.20
C PRO A 18 22.42 12.14 5.34
N PHE A 19 22.21 10.84 5.59
CA PHE A 19 21.18 10.05 4.92
C PHE A 19 19.81 10.12 5.61
N PHE A 20 19.68 10.82 6.74
CA PHE A 20 18.42 10.93 7.47
C PHE A 20 17.29 11.50 6.60
N ILE A 21 17.56 12.60 5.91
CA ILE A 21 16.55 13.21 5.01
C ILE A 21 16.23 12.30 3.83
N PRO A 22 17.22 11.80 3.04
CA PRO A 22 16.91 10.86 1.94
C PRO A 22 16.11 9.63 2.38
N THR A 23 16.41 9.06 3.54
CA THR A 23 15.67 7.87 4.02
C THR A 23 14.32 8.20 4.65
N GLY A 24 14.04 9.46 4.95
CA GLY A 24 12.76 9.93 5.48
C GLY A 24 11.75 10.37 4.41
N ILE A 25 12.16 10.51 3.15
CA ILE A 25 11.29 10.93 2.06
C ILE A 25 10.42 9.75 1.61
N CYS A 26 9.08 9.95 1.57
CA CYS A 26 8.11 8.88 1.36
C CYS A 26 8.29 8.08 0.06
N ASN A 27 8.75 8.72 -1.03
CA ASN A 27 8.95 8.04 -2.31
C ASN A 27 10.36 7.49 -2.51
N MET A 28 11.21 7.47 -1.50
CA MET A 28 12.59 6.99 -1.67
C MET A 28 12.69 5.47 -1.89
N ALA A 29 11.72 4.68 -1.42
CA ALA A 29 11.65 3.27 -1.78
C ALA A 29 11.47 3.11 -3.30
N ALA A 30 10.51 3.81 -3.89
CA ALA A 30 10.31 3.85 -5.34
C ALA A 30 11.54 4.43 -6.07
N GLY A 31 12.12 5.53 -5.56
CA GLY A 31 13.32 6.14 -6.12
C GLY A 31 14.52 5.19 -6.11
N ARG A 32 14.69 4.39 -5.06
CA ARG A 32 15.74 3.38 -5.00
C ARG A 32 15.55 2.28 -6.04
N VAL A 33 14.32 1.77 -6.16
CA VAL A 33 13.97 0.78 -7.20
C VAL A 33 14.21 1.34 -8.59
N ALA A 34 13.83 2.60 -8.84
CA ALA A 34 14.05 3.26 -10.13
C ALA A 34 15.55 3.37 -10.47
N ILE A 35 16.39 3.73 -9.49
CA ILE A 35 17.87 3.77 -9.68
C ILE A 35 18.41 2.39 -10.01
N ASP A 36 18.03 1.36 -9.27
CA ASP A 36 18.58 0.00 -9.43
C ASP A 36 18.08 -0.64 -10.75
N SER A 37 16.87 -0.29 -11.21
CA SER A 37 16.26 -0.82 -12.44
C SER A 37 16.56 0.03 -13.69
N GLY A 38 17.06 1.25 -13.52
CA GLY A 38 17.25 2.19 -14.62
C GLY A 38 15.94 2.77 -15.18
N PHE A 39 14.82 2.68 -14.44
CA PHE A 39 13.53 3.21 -14.86
C PHE A 39 13.50 4.73 -14.71
N GLN A 40 13.11 5.43 -15.77
CA GLN A 40 13.18 6.90 -15.86
C GLN A 40 11.82 7.57 -16.01
N GLY A 41 10.73 6.79 -15.95
CA GLY A 41 9.36 7.32 -16.00
C GLY A 41 8.91 7.93 -14.69
N MET A 42 7.59 8.02 -14.51
CA MET A 42 6.98 8.55 -13.28
C MET A 42 7.44 7.74 -12.06
N CYS A 43 7.87 8.46 -11.02
CA CYS A 43 8.29 7.87 -9.74
C CYS A 43 7.57 8.58 -8.60
N THR A 44 6.48 7.99 -8.12
CA THR A 44 5.59 8.53 -7.10
C THR A 44 5.41 7.59 -5.92
N CYS A 45 4.80 8.09 -4.86
CA CYS A 45 4.39 7.29 -3.73
C CYS A 45 3.01 7.78 -3.27
N PRO A 46 1.92 7.08 -3.62
CA PRO A 46 0.62 7.34 -3.03
C PRO A 46 0.67 7.16 -1.51
N VAL A 47 0.15 8.11 -0.77
CA VAL A 47 0.11 8.07 0.70
C VAL A 47 -1.34 8.03 1.16
N THR A 48 -1.87 6.83 1.28
CA THR A 48 -3.27 6.54 1.64
C THR A 48 -3.37 5.46 2.71
N ALA A 49 -2.45 5.50 3.67
CA ALA A 49 -2.34 4.53 4.76
C ALA A 49 -2.36 3.08 4.22
N CYS A 50 -3.23 2.22 4.77
CA CYS A 50 -3.31 0.81 4.41
C CYS A 50 -3.70 0.56 2.94
N ALA A 51 -4.33 1.53 2.26
CA ALA A 51 -4.72 1.43 0.85
C ALA A 51 -3.58 1.79 -0.13
N GLY A 52 -2.43 2.28 0.37
CA GLY A 52 -1.34 2.80 -0.46
C GLY A 52 -0.87 1.85 -1.55
N GLY A 53 -0.70 0.56 -1.22
CA GLY A 53 -0.31 -0.46 -2.19
C GLY A 53 -1.35 -0.67 -3.29
N THR A 54 -2.63 -0.76 -2.93
CA THR A 54 -3.73 -0.89 -3.88
C THR A 54 -3.88 0.35 -4.76
N ASN A 55 -3.74 1.55 -4.18
CA ASN A 55 -3.77 2.80 -4.95
C ASN A 55 -2.59 2.88 -5.93
N ALA A 56 -1.39 2.44 -5.53
CA ALA A 56 -0.25 2.40 -6.43
C ALA A 56 -0.49 1.48 -7.65
N VAL A 57 -1.19 0.36 -7.46
CA VAL A 57 -1.59 -0.53 -8.56
C VAL A 57 -2.62 0.14 -9.45
N GLY A 58 -3.65 0.78 -8.87
CA GLY A 58 -4.68 1.49 -9.62
C GLY A 58 -4.14 2.67 -10.42
N ASP A 59 -3.24 3.47 -9.82
CA ASP A 59 -2.59 4.59 -10.51
C ASP A 59 -1.73 4.08 -11.67
N ALA A 60 -0.96 3.01 -11.48
CA ALA A 60 -0.15 2.40 -12.52
C ALA A 60 -1.01 1.84 -13.65
N PHE A 61 -2.13 1.18 -13.32
CA PHE A 61 -3.09 0.68 -14.30
C PHE A 61 -3.63 1.81 -15.19
N HIS A 62 -4.10 2.90 -14.58
CA HIS A 62 -4.61 4.05 -15.34
C HIS A 62 -3.49 4.68 -16.19
N TYR A 63 -2.29 4.80 -15.65
CA TYR A 63 -1.16 5.42 -16.35
C TYR A 63 -0.76 4.63 -17.61
N ILE A 64 -0.80 3.29 -17.54
CA ILE A 64 -0.57 2.41 -18.70
C ILE A 64 -1.75 2.48 -19.66
N ARG A 65 -2.97 2.33 -19.18
CA ARG A 65 -4.19 2.37 -20.01
C ARG A 65 -4.32 3.66 -20.80
N ASP A 66 -3.94 4.78 -20.20
CA ASP A 66 -4.00 6.10 -20.83
C ASP A 66 -2.78 6.38 -21.75
N GLY A 67 -1.87 5.41 -21.93
CA GLY A 67 -0.76 5.47 -22.86
C GLY A 67 0.44 6.32 -22.41
N TYR A 68 0.58 6.56 -21.11
CA TYR A 68 1.73 7.31 -20.57
C TYR A 68 2.95 6.43 -20.31
N ALA A 69 2.77 5.12 -20.18
CA ALA A 69 3.86 4.15 -20.01
C ALA A 69 3.43 2.78 -20.54
N ASP A 70 4.39 2.00 -21.04
CA ASP A 70 4.16 0.61 -21.44
C ASP A 70 4.34 -0.36 -20.28
N VAL A 71 5.20 -0.02 -19.31
CA VAL A 71 5.57 -0.87 -18.15
C VAL A 71 5.69 -0.03 -16.89
N MET A 72 5.13 -0.50 -15.79
CA MET A 72 5.27 0.11 -14.47
C MET A 72 5.48 -0.94 -13.37
N LEU A 73 6.41 -0.65 -12.45
CA LEU A 73 6.50 -1.33 -11.16
C LEU A 73 5.61 -0.60 -10.14
N CYS A 74 4.73 -1.32 -9.48
CA CYS A 74 3.82 -0.76 -8.48
C CYS A 74 3.60 -1.73 -7.32
N GLY A 75 3.18 -1.22 -6.19
CA GLY A 75 2.95 -2.04 -5.00
C GLY A 75 3.10 -1.26 -3.71
N GLY A 76 3.39 -1.97 -2.62
CA GLY A 76 3.54 -1.38 -1.31
C GLY A 76 4.64 -2.05 -0.49
N ALA A 77 5.18 -1.31 0.45
CA ALA A 77 6.16 -1.81 1.42
C ALA A 77 5.94 -1.15 2.77
N GLU A 78 6.11 -1.90 3.84
CA GLU A 78 6.01 -1.40 5.22
C GLU A 78 7.07 -2.04 6.11
N ALA A 79 7.73 -1.23 6.93
CA ALA A 79 8.71 -1.65 7.93
C ALA A 79 8.56 -0.77 9.18
N ALA A 80 7.45 -0.92 9.89
CA ALA A 80 7.02 -0.03 10.97
C ALA A 80 7.12 -0.64 12.36
N LEU A 81 7.77 -1.79 12.56
CA LEU A 81 7.91 -2.41 13.88
C LEU A 81 8.98 -1.69 14.72
N THR A 82 8.70 -0.44 15.07
CA THR A 82 9.52 0.38 15.95
C THR A 82 8.84 0.58 17.30
N PRO A 83 9.59 0.83 18.40
CA PRO A 83 9.00 1.12 19.70
C PRO A 83 7.95 2.24 19.67
N LEU A 84 8.20 3.31 18.92
CA LEU A 84 7.27 4.44 18.81
C LEU A 84 5.99 4.06 18.08
N ALA A 85 6.07 3.33 16.96
CA ALA A 85 4.90 2.90 16.20
C ALA A 85 4.06 1.88 16.98
N VAL A 86 4.71 0.89 17.62
CA VAL A 86 4.02 -0.07 18.51
C VAL A 86 3.37 0.66 19.69
N GLY A 87 4.08 1.60 20.32
CA GLY A 87 3.56 2.43 21.41
C GLY A 87 2.35 3.26 20.98
N GLY A 88 2.41 3.86 19.79
CA GLY A 88 1.32 4.64 19.21
C GLY A 88 0.04 3.81 19.02
N PHE A 89 0.14 2.67 18.35
CA PHE A 89 -1.02 1.77 18.16
C PHE A 89 -1.51 1.15 19.46
N THR A 90 -0.61 0.87 20.43
CA THR A 90 -0.99 0.43 21.78
C THR A 90 -1.82 1.49 22.49
N SER A 91 -1.39 2.75 22.43
CA SER A 91 -2.12 3.89 23.05
C SER A 91 -3.51 4.08 22.44
N MET A 92 -3.65 3.79 21.16
CA MET A 92 -4.95 3.79 20.45
C MET A 92 -5.81 2.57 20.80
N LYS A 93 -5.30 1.59 21.55
CA LYS A 93 -5.96 0.30 21.84
C LYS A 93 -6.33 -0.46 20.56
N ALA A 94 -5.50 -0.34 19.51
CA ALA A 94 -5.75 -0.92 18.20
C ALA A 94 -5.12 -2.31 18.04
N LEU A 95 -4.09 -2.63 18.84
CA LEU A 95 -3.38 -3.91 18.73
C LEU A 95 -4.09 -5.02 19.52
N SER A 96 -4.01 -6.24 18.98
CA SER A 96 -4.44 -7.45 19.69
C SER A 96 -3.67 -7.61 20.98
N GLN A 97 -4.40 -7.95 22.04
CA GLN A 97 -3.84 -8.24 23.37
C GLN A 97 -3.71 -9.74 23.64
N SER A 98 -3.96 -10.58 22.64
CA SER A 98 -3.79 -12.02 22.77
C SER A 98 -2.32 -12.38 23.00
N THR A 99 -2.09 -13.26 23.98
CA THR A 99 -0.76 -13.86 24.21
C THR A 99 -0.58 -15.18 23.48
N ASP A 100 -1.64 -15.71 22.85
CA ASP A 100 -1.58 -16.88 21.97
C ASP A 100 -1.33 -16.40 20.53
N PRO A 101 -0.19 -16.72 19.92
CA PRO A 101 0.12 -16.32 18.55
C PRO A 101 -0.88 -16.86 17.50
N ASN A 102 -1.53 -17.99 17.77
CA ASN A 102 -2.53 -18.56 16.89
C ASN A 102 -3.90 -17.85 16.97
N ARG A 103 -4.11 -17.04 18.01
CA ARG A 103 -5.33 -16.26 18.25
C ARG A 103 -5.10 -14.75 18.22
N ALA A 104 -3.91 -14.30 17.86
CA ALA A 104 -3.57 -12.88 17.85
C ALA A 104 -4.13 -12.16 16.61
N SER A 105 -4.04 -12.78 15.42
CA SER A 105 -4.59 -12.24 14.17
C SER A 105 -5.71 -13.17 13.69
N ILE A 106 -6.95 -12.80 13.96
CA ILE A 106 -8.16 -13.62 13.70
C ILE A 106 -9.22 -12.76 12.99
N PRO A 107 -8.97 -12.32 11.75
CA PRO A 107 -9.92 -11.50 11.01
C PRO A 107 -11.27 -12.19 10.87
N PHE A 108 -12.35 -11.40 10.97
CA PHE A 108 -13.76 -11.84 10.96
C PHE A 108 -14.22 -12.68 12.15
N ASP A 109 -13.33 -13.15 13.03
CA ASP A 109 -13.71 -13.88 14.25
C ASP A 109 -14.45 -12.97 15.25
N ALA A 110 -15.45 -13.48 15.94
CA ALA A 110 -16.21 -12.73 16.94
C ALA A 110 -15.37 -12.32 18.16
N GLU A 111 -14.29 -13.05 18.46
CA GLU A 111 -13.39 -12.78 19.59
C GLU A 111 -12.22 -11.86 19.22
N ARG A 112 -12.15 -11.35 17.98
CA ARG A 112 -11.09 -10.44 17.57
C ARG A 112 -11.08 -9.18 18.45
N ASN A 113 -9.92 -8.74 18.85
CA ASN A 113 -9.75 -7.61 19.78
C ASN A 113 -8.67 -6.60 19.35
N GLY A 114 -8.27 -6.64 18.11
CA GLY A 114 -7.25 -5.77 17.54
C GLY A 114 -6.49 -6.45 16.41
N PHE A 115 -5.54 -5.76 15.81
CA PHE A 115 -4.70 -6.32 14.75
C PHE A 115 -3.27 -6.58 15.24
N VAL A 116 -2.51 -7.32 14.47
CA VAL A 116 -1.08 -7.57 14.67
C VAL A 116 -0.31 -6.80 13.60
N MET A 117 0.64 -5.96 14.03
CA MET A 117 1.51 -5.26 13.08
C MET A 117 2.38 -6.24 12.32
N GLY A 118 2.56 -6.01 11.04
CA GLY A 118 3.45 -6.79 10.17
C GLY A 118 4.40 -5.89 9.40
N GLU A 119 5.42 -6.49 8.84
CA GLU A 119 6.34 -5.87 7.89
C GLU A 119 6.40 -6.72 6.63
N GLY A 120 6.60 -6.07 5.50
CA GLY A 120 6.71 -6.77 4.22
C GLY A 120 6.73 -5.83 3.04
N ALA A 121 6.89 -6.41 1.86
CA ALA A 121 6.76 -5.71 0.59
C ALA A 121 6.16 -6.64 -0.45
N GLY A 122 5.30 -6.08 -1.30
CA GLY A 122 4.75 -6.74 -2.48
C GLY A 122 4.80 -5.79 -3.66
N VAL A 123 5.38 -6.24 -4.77
CA VAL A 123 5.53 -5.44 -5.98
C VAL A 123 5.02 -6.24 -7.17
N LEU A 124 4.24 -5.58 -8.01
CA LEU A 124 3.76 -6.08 -9.29
C LEU A 124 4.46 -5.33 -10.42
N LEU A 125 4.70 -6.05 -11.52
CA LEU A 125 5.05 -5.44 -12.79
C LEU A 125 3.77 -5.45 -13.64
N LEU A 126 3.23 -4.27 -13.89
CA LEU A 126 2.13 -4.07 -14.84
C LEU A 126 2.71 -3.71 -16.20
N GLU A 127 2.10 -4.23 -17.26
CA GLU A 127 2.57 -4.05 -18.62
C GLU A 127 1.35 -3.96 -19.56
N GLU A 128 1.46 -3.10 -20.56
CA GLU A 128 0.45 -3.01 -21.61
C GLU A 128 0.34 -4.36 -22.34
N LEU A 129 -0.88 -4.79 -22.64
CA LEU A 129 -1.15 -6.15 -23.11
C LEU A 129 -0.44 -6.48 -24.43
N GLU A 130 -0.53 -5.62 -25.42
CA GLU A 130 0.10 -5.86 -26.74
C GLU A 130 1.64 -5.83 -26.63
N HIS A 131 2.18 -4.97 -25.78
CA HIS A 131 3.60 -4.93 -25.46
C HIS A 131 4.06 -6.25 -24.84
N ALA A 132 3.32 -6.78 -23.87
CA ALA A 132 3.60 -8.07 -23.22
C ALA A 132 3.54 -9.23 -24.22
N LEU A 133 2.50 -9.28 -25.04
CA LEU A 133 2.32 -10.31 -26.07
C LEU A 133 3.44 -10.27 -27.14
N ALA A 134 3.83 -9.07 -27.58
CA ALA A 134 4.86 -8.89 -28.60
C ALA A 134 6.23 -9.46 -28.17
N ARG A 135 6.55 -9.42 -26.86
CA ARG A 135 7.80 -10.00 -26.32
C ARG A 135 7.65 -11.44 -25.81
N GLY A 136 6.46 -12.04 -25.92
CA GLY A 136 6.19 -13.40 -25.44
C GLY A 136 6.22 -13.52 -23.91
N ALA A 137 5.74 -12.51 -23.19
CA ALA A 137 5.67 -12.53 -21.73
C ALA A 137 4.71 -13.61 -21.24
N GLU A 138 5.03 -14.22 -20.09
CA GLU A 138 4.06 -15.01 -19.33
C GLU A 138 3.13 -14.06 -18.58
N ILE A 139 1.85 -14.07 -18.96
CA ILE A 139 0.82 -13.22 -18.36
C ILE A 139 0.16 -13.99 -17.22
N VAL A 140 0.28 -13.50 -16.00
CA VAL A 140 -0.30 -14.14 -14.80
C VAL A 140 -1.78 -13.80 -14.65
N ALA A 141 -2.14 -12.53 -14.87
CA ALA A 141 -3.50 -12.01 -14.78
C ALA A 141 -3.62 -10.69 -15.52
N GLU A 142 -4.84 -10.24 -15.75
CA GLU A 142 -5.16 -8.94 -16.31
C GLU A 142 -5.83 -8.05 -15.24
N VAL A 143 -5.37 -6.80 -15.11
CA VAL A 143 -6.03 -5.77 -14.31
C VAL A 143 -7.00 -5.05 -15.22
N VAL A 144 -8.29 -5.16 -14.94
CA VAL A 144 -9.34 -4.67 -15.85
C VAL A 144 -10.07 -3.44 -15.32
N GLY A 145 -9.97 -3.12 -14.04
CA GLY A 145 -10.63 -1.95 -13.48
C GLY A 145 -10.13 -1.59 -12.09
N TYR A 146 -10.38 -0.35 -11.71
CA TYR A 146 -9.98 0.21 -10.42
C TYR A 146 -11.06 1.16 -9.89
N GLY A 147 -11.22 1.18 -8.57
CA GLY A 147 -12.11 2.09 -7.86
C GLY A 147 -11.53 2.52 -6.52
N ALA A 148 -11.68 3.79 -6.20
CA ALA A 148 -11.26 4.35 -4.92
C ALA A 148 -12.25 5.40 -4.45
N THR A 149 -12.52 5.40 -3.14
CA THR A 149 -13.44 6.32 -2.49
C THR A 149 -12.85 6.85 -1.19
N CYS A 150 -13.46 7.88 -0.65
CA CYS A 150 -13.17 8.39 0.68
C CYS A 150 -14.47 8.45 1.47
N ASP A 151 -14.48 7.85 2.65
CA ASP A 151 -15.67 7.82 3.52
C ASP A 151 -16.10 9.20 4.01
N ALA A 152 -15.16 10.15 4.13
CA ALA A 152 -15.38 11.49 4.69
C ALA A 152 -16.18 11.46 6.02
N TYR A 153 -15.86 10.49 6.88
CA TYR A 153 -16.63 10.18 8.08
C TYR A 153 -15.83 10.35 9.37
N HIS A 154 -14.74 9.58 9.52
CA HIS A 154 -13.92 9.57 10.73
C HIS A 154 -12.45 9.33 10.37
N MET A 155 -11.51 9.73 11.25
CA MET A 155 -10.08 9.61 10.95
C MET A 155 -9.59 8.16 10.80
N THR A 156 -10.20 7.21 11.54
CA THR A 156 -9.74 5.82 11.59
C THR A 156 -10.85 4.78 11.43
N ALA A 157 -12.10 5.13 11.70
CA ALA A 157 -13.23 4.20 11.62
C ALA A 157 -13.92 4.28 10.25
N PRO A 158 -14.21 3.15 9.59
CA PRO A 158 -15.02 3.15 8.38
C PRO A 158 -16.47 3.56 8.68
N ARG A 159 -17.20 4.00 7.66
CA ARG A 159 -18.64 4.27 7.77
C ARG A 159 -19.37 2.99 8.21
N PRO A 160 -20.25 3.07 9.22
CA PRO A 160 -20.97 1.89 9.73
C PRO A 160 -21.87 1.22 8.70
N ASP A 161 -22.35 1.99 7.71
CA ASP A 161 -23.21 1.49 6.63
C ASP A 161 -22.42 0.78 5.49
N GLY A 162 -21.08 0.82 5.52
CA GLY A 162 -20.23 0.22 4.51
C GLY A 162 -20.29 0.86 3.12
N SER A 163 -20.96 2.01 2.99
CA SER A 163 -21.22 2.65 1.69
C SER A 163 -19.96 3.01 0.91
N GLY A 164 -18.89 3.45 1.60
CA GLY A 164 -17.63 3.79 0.94
C GLY A 164 -16.96 2.60 0.26
N GLY A 165 -16.88 1.46 0.95
CA GLY A 165 -16.35 0.22 0.35
C GLY A 165 -17.22 -0.32 -0.78
N ALA A 166 -18.55 -0.27 -0.62
CA ALA A 166 -19.49 -0.68 -1.67
C ALA A 166 -19.34 0.18 -2.93
N GLU A 167 -19.18 1.48 -2.77
CA GLU A 167 -18.98 2.41 -3.89
C GLU A 167 -17.65 2.18 -4.59
N ALA A 168 -16.55 1.91 -3.84
CA ALA A 168 -15.26 1.58 -4.43
C ALA A 168 -15.34 0.31 -5.29
N MET A 169 -16.04 -0.73 -4.82
CA MET A 169 -16.28 -1.94 -5.60
C MET A 169 -17.13 -1.66 -6.85
N ALA A 170 -18.20 -0.88 -6.70
CA ALA A 170 -19.05 -0.49 -7.84
C ALA A 170 -18.27 0.30 -8.90
N MET A 171 -17.40 1.22 -8.47
CA MET A 171 -16.52 1.96 -9.38
C MET A 171 -15.57 1.04 -10.13
N ALA A 172 -14.92 0.08 -9.43
CA ALA A 172 -14.01 -0.88 -10.06
C ALA A 172 -14.72 -1.75 -11.10
N LEU A 173 -15.92 -2.23 -10.79
CA LEU A 173 -16.74 -3.00 -11.73
C LEU A 173 -17.18 -2.16 -12.93
N SER A 174 -17.58 -0.92 -12.69
CA SER A 174 -17.94 0.02 -13.76
C SER A 174 -16.76 0.34 -14.68
N ASP A 175 -15.58 0.55 -14.10
CA ASP A 175 -14.34 0.82 -14.84
C ASP A 175 -13.93 -0.40 -15.70
N ALA A 176 -14.13 -1.60 -15.17
CA ALA A 176 -13.89 -2.88 -15.86
C ALA A 176 -14.96 -3.23 -16.90
N GLY A 177 -16.15 -2.62 -16.88
CA GLY A 177 -17.30 -3.07 -17.66
C GLY A 177 -17.84 -4.44 -17.27
N VAL A 178 -17.62 -4.87 -16.01
CA VAL A 178 -17.99 -6.19 -15.46
C VAL A 178 -19.22 -6.04 -14.58
N ARG A 179 -20.15 -6.98 -14.69
CA ARG A 179 -21.33 -7.01 -13.81
C ARG A 179 -21.02 -7.74 -12.49
N PRO A 180 -21.70 -7.41 -11.38
CA PRO A 180 -21.48 -8.08 -10.09
C PRO A 180 -21.61 -9.61 -10.15
N GLU A 181 -22.50 -10.13 -11.00
CA GLU A 181 -22.75 -11.57 -11.15
C GLU A 181 -21.60 -12.32 -11.84
N GLU A 182 -20.68 -11.59 -12.43
CA GLU A 182 -19.48 -12.15 -13.12
C GLU A 182 -18.28 -12.22 -12.18
N VAL A 183 -18.42 -11.81 -10.91
CA VAL A 183 -17.37 -11.89 -9.89
C VAL A 183 -17.43 -13.23 -9.18
N ASP A 184 -16.38 -14.00 -9.30
CA ASP A 184 -16.29 -15.33 -8.67
C ASP A 184 -15.71 -15.27 -7.25
N TYR A 185 -14.88 -14.27 -6.94
CA TYR A 185 -14.16 -14.20 -5.67
C TYR A 185 -13.91 -12.77 -5.22
N ILE A 186 -14.04 -12.54 -3.92
CA ILE A 186 -13.68 -11.28 -3.24
C ILE A 186 -12.66 -11.63 -2.15
N ASN A 187 -11.50 -10.97 -2.23
CA ASN A 187 -10.43 -11.12 -1.25
C ASN A 187 -10.46 -10.00 -0.21
#